data_722aed5e145707aab78dde564647fd22
#
_entry.id   722aed5e145707aab78dde564647fd22
#
_cell.length_a   1.000
_cell.length_b   1.000
_cell.length_c   1.000
_cell.angle_alpha   90.00
_cell.angle_beta   90.00
_cell.angle_gamma   90.00
#
_symmetry.space_group_name_H-M   'P 1'
#
loop_
_entity.id
_entity.type
_entity.pdbx_description
1 polymer ?
#
loop_
_entity_poly.entity_id
_entity_poly.type
_entity_poly.pdbx_seq_one_letter_code
_entity_poly.pdbx_strand_id
1 'polypeptide(L)'
;MRIEVPEGSPFFAGHFPGHPILPGIAHLALALGNRPLLEVRTLKLRKPVTPGTVLDLSLEEADGLVRFELRRGEEVVSNGTVRIGKGEEAVIETASASTSLPLLIPHAPPALLIQTLLETSSEGASSIAVIPEDNPFVEAGRAPAFVGLEAGAQTAAALEALGREEGGPRIGYVVAIRNARFRTPWLPAGQPLPVTVRPVGSAPPLSIYEVKVGELVTGLVSTYIDPTPTAS
;
A
#
# COMPACT_ATOMS: atom_id res chain seq x y z
N MET A 1 20.07 -13.26 1.65
CA MET A 1 20.62 -11.99 2.19
C MET A 1 19.86 -11.65 3.46
N ARG A 2 20.55 -11.22 4.51
CA ARG A 2 19.92 -10.86 5.79
C ARG A 2 19.57 -9.37 5.78
N ILE A 3 18.35 -9.03 6.18
CA ILE A 3 17.81 -7.66 6.26
C ILE A 3 17.32 -7.43 7.68
N GLU A 4 17.82 -6.40 8.31
CA GLU A 4 17.30 -5.93 9.60
C GLU A 4 16.29 -4.80 9.34
N VAL A 5 15.14 -4.84 10.01
CA VAL A 5 14.17 -3.77 10.03
C VAL A 5 14.28 -3.09 11.40
N PRO A 6 15.11 -2.02 11.52
CA PRO A 6 15.44 -1.43 12.82
C PRO A 6 14.20 -0.91 13.55
N GLU A 7 14.26 -0.83 14.87
CA GLU A 7 13.19 -0.24 15.69
C GLU A 7 12.83 1.20 15.24
N GLY A 8 13.84 2.00 14.91
CA GLY A 8 13.68 3.36 14.40
C GLY A 8 13.49 3.48 12.89
N SER A 9 13.13 2.40 12.18
CA SER A 9 12.91 2.47 10.74
C SER A 9 11.80 3.45 10.39
N PRO A 10 12.04 4.38 9.43
CA PRO A 10 11.06 5.38 9.04
C PRO A 10 9.78 4.78 8.45
N PHE A 11 9.80 3.54 7.98
CA PHE A 11 8.61 2.85 7.49
C PHE A 11 7.51 2.64 8.53
N PHE A 12 7.86 2.68 9.83
CA PHE A 12 6.86 2.58 10.90
C PHE A 12 6.17 3.90 11.24
N ALA A 13 6.71 5.04 10.79
CA ALA A 13 6.16 6.34 11.09
C ALA A 13 4.73 6.47 10.53
N GLY A 14 3.75 6.60 11.45
CA GLY A 14 2.33 6.71 11.11
C GLY A 14 1.61 5.42 10.70
N HIS A 15 2.28 4.26 10.72
CA HIS A 15 1.70 2.96 10.29
C HIS A 15 1.84 1.86 11.35
N PHE A 16 1.10 1.80 12.45
CA PHE A 16 0.07 2.71 12.96
C PHE A 16 0.54 3.31 14.30
N PRO A 17 0.06 4.51 14.70
CA PRO A 17 0.38 5.08 16.01
C PRO A 17 0.05 4.12 17.14
N GLY A 18 1.02 3.87 18.04
CA GLY A 18 0.86 2.92 19.14
C GLY A 18 0.90 1.43 18.76
N HIS A 19 0.88 1.09 17.49
CA HIS A 19 0.91 -0.29 16.99
C HIS A 19 1.75 -0.41 15.69
N PRO A 20 3.06 -0.19 15.77
CA PRO A 20 3.91 -0.10 14.59
C PRO A 20 4.04 -1.44 13.86
N ILE A 21 3.62 -1.45 12.60
CA ILE A 21 3.70 -2.59 11.67
C ILE A 21 4.26 -2.08 10.35
N LEU A 22 5.11 -2.88 9.73
CA LEU A 22 5.67 -2.57 8.43
C LEU A 22 4.55 -2.51 7.36
N PRO A 23 4.42 -1.41 6.59
CA PRO A 23 3.46 -1.33 5.48
C PRO A 23 3.62 -2.51 4.52
N GLY A 24 2.52 -3.05 4.02
CA GLY A 24 2.56 -4.19 3.11
C GLY A 24 3.42 -3.95 1.86
N ILE A 25 3.38 -2.72 1.33
CA ILE A 25 4.20 -2.32 0.19
C ILE A 25 5.70 -2.22 0.52
N ALA A 26 6.08 -2.03 1.78
CA ALA A 26 7.49 -1.95 2.18
C ALA A 26 8.23 -3.29 1.97
N HIS A 27 7.52 -4.41 1.93
CA HIS A 27 8.10 -5.70 1.56
C HIS A 27 8.66 -5.69 0.13
N LEU A 28 8.05 -4.93 -0.79
CA LEU A 28 8.60 -4.71 -2.14
C LEU A 28 9.88 -3.88 -2.08
N ALA A 29 9.91 -2.81 -1.29
CA ALA A 29 11.10 -1.98 -1.11
C ALA A 29 12.26 -2.78 -0.48
N LEU A 30 12.00 -3.61 0.54
CA LEU A 30 13.01 -4.46 1.15
C LEU A 30 13.57 -5.51 0.16
N ALA A 31 12.72 -6.07 -0.68
CA ALA A 31 13.14 -7.11 -1.64
C ALA A 31 13.85 -6.53 -2.87
N LEU A 32 13.44 -5.37 -3.35
CA LEU A 32 13.86 -4.84 -4.65
C LEU A 32 14.77 -3.61 -4.55
N GLY A 33 14.80 -2.94 -3.39
CA GLY A 33 15.42 -1.60 -3.28
C GLY A 33 14.75 -0.60 -4.22
N ASN A 34 15.55 0.24 -4.87
CA ASN A 34 15.08 1.29 -5.78
C ASN A 34 14.92 0.80 -7.23
N ARG A 35 14.75 -0.50 -7.46
CA ARG A 35 14.61 -1.05 -8.82
C ARG A 35 13.25 -0.66 -9.39
N PRO A 36 13.19 -0.15 -10.64
CA PRO A 36 11.94 0.27 -11.26
C PRO A 36 11.03 -0.94 -11.50
N LEU A 37 9.82 -0.87 -10.93
CA LEU A 37 8.82 -1.93 -10.95
C LEU A 37 7.73 -1.62 -11.95
N LEU A 38 7.43 -2.56 -12.84
CA LEU A 38 6.37 -2.44 -13.85
C LEU A 38 5.13 -3.28 -13.53
N GLU A 39 5.31 -4.38 -12.81
CA GLU A 39 4.20 -5.28 -12.51
C GLU A 39 4.44 -6.00 -11.17
N VAL A 40 3.40 -6.12 -10.37
CA VAL A 40 3.30 -7.11 -9.30
C VAL A 40 2.32 -8.17 -9.75
N ARG A 41 2.80 -9.32 -10.21
CA ARG A 41 1.94 -10.45 -10.54
C ARG A 41 1.26 -10.98 -9.29
N THR A 42 2.06 -11.21 -8.26
CA THR A 42 1.58 -11.61 -6.95
C THR A 42 2.49 -11.06 -5.86
N LEU A 43 1.89 -10.60 -4.77
CA LEU A 43 2.54 -10.41 -3.48
C LEU A 43 1.60 -11.01 -2.44
N LYS A 44 2.12 -11.86 -1.58
CA LYS A 44 1.39 -12.44 -0.45
C LYS A 44 2.07 -12.02 0.84
N LEU A 45 1.33 -11.41 1.74
CA LEU A 45 1.75 -10.97 3.05
C LEU A 45 1.09 -11.90 4.08
N ARG A 46 1.90 -12.68 4.76
CA ARG A 46 1.41 -13.79 5.61
C ARG A 46 1.46 -13.45 7.09
N LYS A 47 2.44 -12.63 7.47
CA LYS A 47 2.69 -12.26 8.86
C LYS A 47 3.08 -10.79 8.94
N PRO A 48 2.63 -10.08 9.96
CA PRO A 48 3.08 -8.72 10.22
C PRO A 48 4.57 -8.71 10.59
N VAL A 49 5.24 -7.64 10.19
CA VAL A 49 6.63 -7.33 10.54
C VAL A 49 6.62 -6.15 11.49
N THR A 50 7.19 -6.35 12.65
CA THR A 50 7.29 -5.35 13.72
C THR A 50 8.72 -4.79 13.82
N PRO A 51 8.92 -3.66 14.52
CA PRO A 51 10.26 -3.12 14.79
C PRO A 51 11.23 -4.16 15.36
N GLY A 52 12.50 -4.08 14.96
CA GLY A 52 13.55 -5.00 15.40
C GLY A 52 13.53 -6.39 14.71
N THR A 53 12.62 -6.62 13.76
CA THR A 53 12.55 -7.90 13.05
C THR A 53 13.75 -8.08 12.12
N VAL A 54 14.34 -9.27 12.14
CA VAL A 54 15.37 -9.68 11.16
C VAL A 54 14.75 -10.66 10.19
N LEU A 55 14.97 -10.38 8.89
CA LEU A 55 14.43 -11.15 7.78
C LEU A 55 15.57 -11.72 6.93
N ASP A 56 15.36 -12.92 6.42
CA ASP A 56 16.20 -13.52 5.39
C ASP A 56 15.50 -13.39 4.05
N LEU A 57 16.17 -12.71 3.09
CA LEU A 57 15.69 -12.55 1.71
C LEU A 57 16.35 -13.59 0.82
N SER A 58 15.54 -14.37 0.13
CA SER A 58 15.91 -15.12 -1.07
C SER A 58 15.31 -14.44 -2.31
N LEU A 59 16.10 -14.39 -3.39
CA LEU A 59 15.73 -13.72 -4.63
C LEU A 59 16.25 -14.50 -5.81
N GLU A 60 15.37 -14.77 -6.77
CA GLU A 60 15.67 -15.37 -8.06
C GLU A 60 15.22 -14.42 -9.17
N GLU A 61 16.08 -14.21 -10.15
CA GLU A 61 15.79 -13.32 -11.28
C GLU A 61 16.11 -13.99 -12.61
N ALA A 62 15.14 -13.90 -13.53
CA ALA A 62 15.31 -14.32 -14.92
C ALA A 62 14.45 -13.41 -15.83
N ASP A 63 15.04 -12.88 -16.89
CA ASP A 63 14.36 -12.09 -17.93
C ASP A 63 13.48 -10.93 -17.38
N GLY A 64 13.99 -10.22 -16.38
CA GLY A 64 13.30 -9.11 -15.72
C GLY A 64 12.14 -9.55 -14.81
N LEU A 65 11.93 -10.85 -14.66
CA LEU A 65 11.02 -11.43 -13.68
C LEU A 65 11.80 -11.75 -12.41
N VAL A 66 11.36 -11.20 -11.28
CA VAL A 66 11.95 -11.42 -9.97
C VAL A 66 10.95 -12.18 -9.10
N ARG A 67 11.41 -13.30 -8.54
CA ARG A 67 10.72 -14.00 -7.46
C ARG A 67 11.48 -13.74 -6.18
N PHE A 68 10.77 -13.43 -5.11
CA PHE A 68 11.39 -13.24 -3.80
C PHE A 68 10.60 -13.88 -2.70
N GLU A 69 11.28 -14.20 -1.62
CA GLU A 69 10.69 -14.65 -0.35
C GLU A 69 11.44 -13.99 0.81
N LEU A 70 10.67 -13.44 1.75
CA LEU A 70 11.16 -12.91 3.02
C LEU A 70 10.74 -13.87 4.13
N ARG A 71 11.69 -14.29 4.94
CA ARG A 71 11.49 -15.23 6.05
C ARG A 71 11.98 -14.65 7.37
N ARG A 72 11.29 -15.03 8.44
CA ARG A 72 11.76 -14.85 9.82
C ARG A 72 12.05 -16.23 10.39
N GLY A 73 13.33 -16.63 10.35
CA GLY A 73 13.71 -18.02 10.60
C GLY A 73 13.06 -18.97 9.60
N GLU A 74 12.31 -19.97 10.09
CA GLU A 74 11.60 -20.90 9.21
C GLU A 74 10.25 -20.40 8.69
N GLU A 75 9.74 -19.29 9.23
CA GLU A 75 8.44 -18.76 8.87
C GLU A 75 8.51 -17.86 7.64
N VAL A 76 7.70 -18.14 6.62
CA VAL A 76 7.53 -17.26 5.46
C VAL A 76 6.66 -16.08 5.87
N VAL A 77 7.25 -14.88 5.85
CA VAL A 77 6.59 -13.61 6.17
C VAL A 77 5.90 -13.04 4.95
N SER A 78 6.59 -13.04 3.82
CA SER A 78 6.00 -12.66 2.53
C SER A 78 6.71 -13.32 1.37
N ASN A 79 6.02 -13.42 0.24
CA ASN A 79 6.62 -13.81 -1.03
C ASN A 79 5.92 -13.12 -2.20
N GLY A 80 6.66 -12.94 -3.29
CA GLY A 80 6.12 -12.27 -4.47
C GLY A 80 6.80 -12.64 -5.76
N THR A 81 6.10 -12.33 -6.86
CA THR A 81 6.61 -12.39 -8.22
C THR A 81 6.31 -11.06 -8.88
N VAL A 82 7.33 -10.38 -9.34
CA VAL A 82 7.25 -9.05 -9.91
C VAL A 82 8.03 -8.95 -11.21
N ARG A 83 7.70 -7.97 -12.04
CA ARG A 83 8.47 -7.62 -13.24
C ARG A 83 9.10 -6.26 -13.04
N ILE A 84 10.40 -6.20 -13.23
CA ILE A 84 11.18 -4.97 -13.25
C ILE A 84 11.47 -4.55 -14.68
N GLY A 85 11.66 -3.26 -14.91
CA GLY A 85 12.01 -2.71 -16.23
C GLY A 85 11.86 -1.20 -16.27
N LYS A 86 12.20 -0.61 -17.40
CA LYS A 86 12.02 0.82 -17.64
C LYS A 86 10.55 1.08 -17.97
N GLY A 87 9.90 1.94 -17.21
CA GLY A 87 8.55 2.41 -17.50
C GLY A 87 8.55 3.54 -18.54
N GLU A 88 7.36 4.00 -18.87
CA GLU A 88 7.13 5.18 -19.72
C GLU A 88 7.16 6.45 -18.87
N GLU A 89 7.51 7.58 -19.48
CA GLU A 89 7.18 8.89 -18.91
C GLU A 89 5.68 9.08 -19.05
N ALA A 90 5.00 9.30 -17.95
CA ALA A 90 3.56 9.48 -17.93
C ALA A 90 3.20 10.89 -17.45
N VAL A 91 2.25 11.51 -18.11
CA VAL A 91 1.65 12.77 -17.69
C VAL A 91 0.71 12.44 -16.53
N ILE A 92 0.83 13.20 -15.45
CA ILE A 92 0.00 13.06 -14.27
C ILE A 92 -1.14 14.06 -14.38
N GLU A 93 -2.36 13.56 -14.44
CA GLU A 93 -3.54 14.40 -14.31
C GLU A 93 -3.70 14.79 -12.84
N THR A 94 -3.65 16.08 -12.56
CA THR A 94 -3.89 16.62 -11.23
C THR A 94 -5.39 16.69 -10.96
N ALA A 95 -5.81 16.21 -9.79
CA ALA A 95 -7.20 16.28 -9.38
C ALA A 95 -7.40 17.44 -8.38
N SER A 96 -8.57 18.08 -8.44
CA SER A 96 -8.99 19.06 -7.44
C SER A 96 -10.23 18.55 -6.71
N ALA A 97 -10.28 18.74 -5.38
CA ALA A 97 -11.41 18.35 -4.56
C ALA A 97 -12.21 19.57 -4.10
N SER A 98 -13.53 19.48 -4.18
CA SER A 98 -14.45 20.51 -3.67
C SER A 98 -15.19 20.13 -2.39
N THR A 99 -15.23 18.83 -2.05
CA THR A 99 -15.94 18.30 -0.87
C THR A 99 -15.11 17.23 -0.19
N SER A 100 -15.07 17.22 1.13
CA SER A 100 -14.31 16.26 1.93
C SER A 100 -15.24 15.48 2.87
N LEU A 101 -15.06 14.14 2.90
CA LEU A 101 -15.66 13.26 3.89
C LEU A 101 -14.65 12.92 5.00
N PRO A 102 -15.09 12.58 6.22
CA PRO A 102 -14.19 12.20 7.30
C PRO A 102 -13.33 10.99 6.95
N LEU A 103 -12.05 11.05 7.28
CA LEU A 103 -11.14 9.92 7.15
C LEU A 103 -11.11 9.13 8.45
N LEU A 104 -11.81 8.00 8.49
CA LEU A 104 -11.90 7.12 9.65
C LEU A 104 -10.90 5.96 9.56
N ILE A 105 -9.62 6.28 9.33
CA ILE A 105 -8.54 5.29 9.21
C ILE A 105 -7.46 5.54 10.25
N PRO A 106 -6.73 4.49 10.71
CA PRO A 106 -5.77 4.59 11.80
C PRO A 106 -4.41 5.18 11.40
N HIS A 107 -4.20 5.51 10.12
CA HIS A 107 -2.96 6.06 9.61
C HIS A 107 -2.72 7.48 10.09
N ALA A 108 -1.46 7.84 10.29
CA ALA A 108 -1.00 9.20 10.57
C ALA A 108 0.13 9.61 9.61
N PRO A 109 0.43 10.91 9.44
CA PRO A 109 1.59 11.33 8.67
C PRO A 109 2.89 10.71 9.21
N PRO A 110 3.87 10.38 8.35
CA PRO A 110 3.88 10.54 6.89
C PRO A 110 3.26 9.36 6.12
N ALA A 111 2.71 8.33 6.81
CA ALA A 111 2.10 7.18 6.17
C ALA A 111 0.68 7.45 5.64
N LEU A 112 0.00 8.49 6.11
CA LEU A 112 -1.31 8.91 5.63
C LEU A 112 -1.17 9.56 4.25
N LEU A 113 -1.68 8.89 3.21
CA LEU A 113 -1.59 9.34 1.82
C LEU A 113 -2.86 10.02 1.35
N ILE A 114 -4.05 9.52 1.72
CA ILE A 114 -5.31 10.12 1.28
C ILE A 114 -5.58 11.41 2.04
N GLN A 115 -5.89 12.47 1.29
CA GLN A 115 -6.20 13.80 1.85
C GLN A 115 -7.72 14.00 1.98
N THR A 116 -8.45 13.47 1.03
CA THR A 116 -9.87 13.73 0.88
C THR A 116 -10.55 12.52 0.27
N LEU A 117 -11.65 12.09 0.87
CA LEU A 117 -12.58 11.13 0.30
C LEU A 117 -13.67 11.93 -0.42
N LEU A 118 -13.86 11.70 -1.72
CA LEU A 118 -14.74 12.51 -2.58
C LEU A 118 -16.14 11.93 -2.65
N GLU A 119 -16.22 10.66 -3.07
CA GLU A 119 -17.46 9.94 -3.30
C GLU A 119 -17.39 8.55 -2.71
N THR A 120 -18.51 8.09 -2.20
CA THR A 120 -18.68 6.73 -1.71
C THR A 120 -20.03 6.18 -2.13
N SER A 121 -20.04 4.92 -2.54
CA SER A 121 -21.25 4.16 -2.87
C SER A 121 -21.04 2.68 -2.61
N SER A 122 -22.05 1.87 -2.82
CA SER A 122 -21.92 0.40 -2.85
C SER A 122 -21.00 -0.09 -3.97
N GLU A 123 -20.77 0.72 -5.00
CA GLU A 123 -19.91 0.38 -6.14
C GLU A 123 -18.44 0.75 -5.91
N GLY A 124 -18.15 1.58 -4.89
CA GLY A 124 -16.78 1.96 -4.57
C GLY A 124 -16.63 3.34 -3.96
N ALA A 125 -15.40 3.82 -3.97
CA ALA A 125 -15.04 5.15 -3.50
C ALA A 125 -14.00 5.82 -4.39
N SER A 126 -13.99 7.15 -4.37
CA SER A 126 -12.93 7.96 -4.95
C SER A 126 -12.32 8.88 -3.89
N SER A 127 -11.04 9.17 -4.05
CA SER A 127 -10.28 10.03 -3.14
C SER A 127 -9.19 10.80 -3.87
N ILE A 128 -8.63 11.78 -3.19
CA ILE A 128 -7.37 12.43 -3.58
C ILE A 128 -6.30 11.97 -2.62
N ALA A 129 -5.22 11.43 -3.15
CA ALA A 129 -4.02 11.12 -2.40
C ALA A 129 -2.90 12.11 -2.72
N VAL A 130 -2.07 12.40 -1.72
CA VAL A 130 -0.80 13.12 -1.88
C VAL A 130 0.25 12.31 -1.14
N ILE A 131 1.33 11.97 -1.81
CA ILE A 131 2.48 11.33 -1.15
C ILE A 131 3.27 12.45 -0.47
N PRO A 132 3.35 12.49 0.88
CA PRO A 132 4.10 13.52 1.58
C PRO A 132 5.59 13.49 1.18
N GLU A 133 6.25 14.63 1.14
CA GLU A 133 7.67 14.71 0.77
C GLU A 133 8.59 14.02 1.78
N ASP A 134 8.16 13.92 3.04
CA ASP A 134 8.83 13.19 4.12
C ASP A 134 8.41 11.73 4.25
N ASN A 135 7.61 11.23 3.30
CA ASN A 135 7.24 9.82 3.27
C ASN A 135 8.48 8.94 3.03
N PRO A 136 8.68 7.84 3.78
CA PRO A 136 9.90 7.03 3.75
C PRO A 136 10.22 6.38 2.40
N PHE A 137 9.28 6.38 1.47
CA PHE A 137 9.51 5.89 0.11
C PHE A 137 9.96 6.99 -0.86
N VAL A 138 9.98 8.25 -0.42
CA VAL A 138 10.33 9.38 -1.30
C VAL A 138 11.84 9.55 -1.40
N GLU A 139 12.32 9.56 -2.65
CA GLU A 139 13.69 9.87 -3.02
C GLU A 139 13.68 10.84 -4.22
N ALA A 140 14.41 11.94 -4.10
CA ALA A 140 14.48 12.96 -5.15
C ALA A 140 13.10 13.46 -5.64
N GLY A 141 12.16 13.70 -4.72
CA GLY A 141 10.82 14.23 -5.01
C GLY A 141 9.84 13.24 -5.64
N ARG A 142 10.15 11.95 -5.62
CA ARG A 142 9.30 10.90 -6.17
C ARG A 142 9.33 9.62 -5.32
N ALA A 143 8.25 8.86 -5.38
CA ALA A 143 8.14 7.57 -4.73
C ALA A 143 7.94 6.45 -5.77
N PRO A 144 8.31 5.19 -5.48
CA PRO A 144 7.96 4.06 -6.32
C PRO A 144 6.44 3.97 -6.56
N ALA A 145 6.04 3.65 -7.78
CA ALA A 145 4.61 3.65 -8.17
C ALA A 145 3.74 2.69 -7.35
N PHE A 146 4.33 1.66 -6.74
CA PHE A 146 3.60 0.76 -5.86
C PHE A 146 3.05 1.44 -4.59
N VAL A 147 3.54 2.64 -4.22
CA VAL A 147 2.96 3.46 -3.15
C VAL A 147 1.52 3.86 -3.46
N GLY A 148 1.16 3.97 -4.74
CA GLY A 148 -0.23 4.17 -5.16
C GLY A 148 -1.18 3.04 -4.74
N LEU A 149 -0.69 1.81 -4.58
CA LEU A 149 -1.52 0.71 -4.07
C LEU A 149 -1.85 0.88 -2.57
N GLU A 150 -0.94 1.49 -1.82
CA GLU A 150 -1.20 1.87 -0.42
C GLU A 150 -2.28 2.96 -0.34
N ALA A 151 -2.22 3.98 -1.21
CA ALA A 151 -3.28 4.99 -1.30
C ALA A 151 -4.64 4.34 -1.62
N GLY A 152 -4.67 3.36 -2.50
CA GLY A 152 -5.87 2.55 -2.77
C GLY A 152 -6.35 1.76 -1.56
N ALA A 153 -5.46 1.11 -0.82
CA ALA A 153 -5.79 0.37 0.40
C ALA A 153 -6.38 1.30 1.48
N GLN A 154 -5.82 2.50 1.64
CA GLN A 154 -6.33 3.51 2.56
C GLN A 154 -7.72 4.03 2.12
N THR A 155 -7.94 4.23 0.82
CA THR A 155 -9.26 4.60 0.29
C THR A 155 -10.30 3.51 0.54
N ALA A 156 -9.93 2.24 0.34
CA ALA A 156 -10.79 1.09 0.65
C ALA A 156 -11.10 1.00 2.16
N ALA A 157 -10.09 1.21 3.01
CA ALA A 157 -10.27 1.22 4.46
C ALA A 157 -11.22 2.35 4.92
N ALA A 158 -11.13 3.53 4.30
CA ALA A 158 -12.04 4.65 4.58
C ALA A 158 -13.48 4.33 4.13
N LEU A 159 -13.66 3.71 2.96
CA LEU A 159 -14.97 3.23 2.50
C LEU A 159 -15.59 2.23 3.48
N GLU A 160 -14.82 1.23 3.91
CA GLU A 160 -15.30 0.22 4.86
C GLU A 160 -15.60 0.84 6.24
N ALA A 161 -14.83 1.85 6.66
CA ALA A 161 -15.08 2.53 7.94
C ALA A 161 -16.41 3.30 7.95
N LEU A 162 -16.78 3.93 6.83
CA LEU A 162 -18.06 4.63 6.68
C LEU A 162 -19.27 3.67 6.65
N GLY A 163 -19.07 2.45 6.16
CA GLY A 163 -20.14 1.43 6.12
C GLY A 163 -20.41 0.73 7.45
N ARG A 164 -19.66 1.04 8.52
CA ARG A 164 -19.83 0.43 9.84
C ARG A 164 -20.75 1.26 10.71
N GLU A 165 -21.75 0.62 11.33
CA GLU A 165 -22.70 1.26 12.22
C GLU A 165 -22.09 1.67 13.57
N GLU A 166 -21.04 0.95 14.04
CA GLU A 166 -20.39 1.20 15.33
C GLU A 166 -18.88 0.96 15.28
N GLY A 167 -18.14 1.72 16.08
CA GLY A 167 -16.72 1.53 16.38
C GLY A 167 -15.82 2.58 15.74
N GLY A 168 -14.69 2.84 16.42
CA GLY A 168 -13.62 3.71 15.96
C GLY A 168 -12.81 3.08 14.80
N PRO A 169 -11.66 3.69 14.43
CA PRO A 169 -10.76 3.16 13.45
C PRO A 169 -10.34 1.72 13.79
N ARG A 170 -10.35 0.83 12.80
CA ARG A 170 -9.83 -0.55 12.94
C ARG A 170 -8.57 -0.70 12.14
N ILE A 171 -7.64 -1.50 12.65
CA ILE A 171 -6.44 -1.84 11.90
C ILE A 171 -6.84 -2.81 10.79
N GLY A 172 -6.52 -2.42 9.56
CA GLY A 172 -6.63 -3.24 8.37
C GLY A 172 -5.25 -3.57 7.82
N TYR A 173 -5.11 -4.76 7.29
CA TYR A 173 -3.85 -5.23 6.70
C TYR A 173 -4.05 -5.51 5.22
N VAL A 174 -3.12 -5.05 4.39
CA VAL A 174 -2.98 -5.60 3.05
C VAL A 174 -2.40 -7.02 3.21
N VAL A 175 -3.11 -8.02 2.70
CA VAL A 175 -2.68 -9.42 2.77
C VAL A 175 -2.25 -9.99 1.43
N ALA A 176 -2.70 -9.37 0.32
CA ALA A 176 -2.22 -9.70 -1.01
C ALA A 176 -2.37 -8.53 -1.98
N ILE A 177 -1.46 -8.50 -2.96
CA ILE A 177 -1.56 -7.68 -4.16
C ILE A 177 -1.45 -8.62 -5.36
N ARG A 178 -2.31 -8.44 -6.36
CA ARG A 178 -2.33 -9.26 -7.57
C ARG A 178 -2.54 -8.39 -8.80
N ASN A 179 -1.92 -8.80 -9.91
CA ASN A 179 -2.10 -8.19 -11.23
C ASN A 179 -1.94 -6.66 -11.22
N ALA A 180 -1.07 -6.14 -10.34
CA ALA A 180 -0.82 -4.71 -10.30
C ALA A 180 0.13 -4.34 -11.45
N ARG A 181 -0.20 -3.26 -12.16
CA ARG A 181 0.56 -2.72 -13.28
C ARG A 181 0.87 -1.25 -13.05
N PHE A 182 2.08 -0.87 -13.43
CA PHE A 182 2.60 0.48 -13.28
C PHE A 182 3.03 0.98 -14.67
N ARG A 183 2.34 1.98 -15.19
CA ARG A 183 2.69 2.60 -16.46
C ARG A 183 4.00 3.37 -16.35
N THR A 184 4.21 4.02 -15.20
CA THR A 184 5.47 4.64 -14.81
C THR A 184 5.99 3.96 -13.54
N PRO A 185 7.32 3.82 -13.35
CA PRO A 185 7.86 3.24 -12.11
C PRO A 185 7.81 4.19 -10.92
N TRP A 186 7.48 5.48 -11.13
CA TRP A 186 7.54 6.53 -10.12
C TRP A 186 6.28 7.39 -10.12
N LEU A 187 5.84 7.80 -8.93
CA LEU A 187 4.82 8.82 -8.70
C LEU A 187 5.48 10.05 -8.06
N PRO A 188 5.04 11.28 -8.37
CA PRO A 188 5.56 12.49 -7.76
C PRO A 188 5.13 12.57 -6.30
N ALA A 189 6.02 13.07 -5.44
CA ALA A 189 5.66 13.54 -4.11
C ALA A 189 5.03 14.94 -4.19
N GLY A 190 4.21 15.29 -3.21
CA GLY A 190 3.59 16.62 -3.08
C GLY A 190 2.49 16.94 -4.09
N GLN A 191 2.17 16.04 -5.03
CA GLN A 191 1.15 16.30 -6.05
C GLN A 191 -0.13 15.51 -5.79
N PRO A 192 -1.33 16.07 -6.05
CA PRO A 192 -2.60 15.39 -5.88
C PRO A 192 -2.80 14.32 -6.97
N LEU A 193 -3.10 13.11 -6.54
CA LEU A 193 -3.31 11.94 -7.37
C LEU A 193 -4.77 11.46 -7.19
N PRO A 194 -5.55 11.30 -8.26
CA PRO A 194 -6.89 10.72 -8.15
C PRO A 194 -6.79 9.22 -7.90
N VAL A 195 -7.50 8.75 -6.89
CA VAL A 195 -7.58 7.34 -6.52
C VAL A 195 -9.01 6.87 -6.59
N THR A 196 -9.24 5.72 -7.19
CA THR A 196 -10.54 5.04 -7.15
C THR A 196 -10.37 3.60 -6.69
N VAL A 197 -11.35 3.13 -5.92
CA VAL A 197 -11.43 1.74 -5.49
C VAL A 197 -12.81 1.19 -5.77
N ARG A 198 -12.88 -0.06 -6.22
CA ARG A 198 -14.11 -0.79 -6.47
C ARG A 198 -14.05 -2.15 -5.79
N PRO A 199 -15.02 -2.51 -4.92
CA PRO A 199 -15.08 -3.85 -4.36
C PRO A 199 -15.37 -4.87 -5.46
N VAL A 200 -14.58 -5.94 -5.53
CA VAL A 200 -14.74 -7.02 -6.50
C VAL A 200 -14.92 -8.38 -5.85
N GLY A 201 -14.79 -8.44 -4.53
CA GLY A 201 -15.06 -9.63 -3.74
C GLY A 201 -15.01 -9.33 -2.26
N SER A 202 -15.88 -9.99 -1.49
CA SER A 202 -15.90 -9.87 -0.04
C SER A 202 -16.26 -11.21 0.59
N ALA A 203 -15.47 -11.62 1.57
CA ALA A 203 -15.73 -12.73 2.47
C ALA A 203 -15.17 -12.34 3.84
N PRO A 204 -15.93 -11.57 4.65
CA PRO A 204 -15.42 -11.03 5.91
C PRO A 204 -14.69 -12.07 6.75
N PRO A 205 -13.52 -11.73 7.32
CA PRO A 205 -12.90 -10.39 7.41
C PRO A 205 -12.03 -9.98 6.20
N LEU A 206 -12.14 -10.65 5.06
CA LEU A 206 -11.39 -10.40 3.83
C LEU A 206 -12.22 -9.64 2.81
N SER A 207 -11.64 -8.62 2.20
CA SER A 207 -12.20 -7.89 1.06
C SER A 207 -11.18 -7.78 -0.07
N ILE A 208 -11.65 -7.68 -1.31
CA ILE A 208 -10.80 -7.50 -2.49
C ILE A 208 -11.29 -6.28 -3.24
N TYR A 209 -10.37 -5.38 -3.54
CA TYR A 209 -10.64 -4.15 -4.26
C TYR A 209 -9.81 -4.07 -5.54
N GLU A 210 -10.46 -3.66 -6.62
CA GLU A 210 -9.75 -3.08 -7.76
C GLU A 210 -9.35 -1.66 -7.38
N VAL A 211 -8.06 -1.34 -7.56
CA VAL A 211 -7.46 -0.04 -7.25
C VAL A 211 -6.99 0.59 -8.55
N LYS A 212 -7.24 1.89 -8.71
CA LYS A 212 -6.65 2.73 -9.77
C LYS A 212 -6.13 4.03 -9.17
N VAL A 213 -4.96 4.46 -9.63
CA VAL A 213 -4.42 5.80 -9.37
C VAL A 213 -4.24 6.47 -10.72
N GLY A 214 -5.22 7.28 -11.10
CA GLY A 214 -5.34 7.78 -12.47
C GLY A 214 -5.18 6.64 -13.48
N GLU A 215 -4.45 6.92 -14.56
CA GLU A 215 -4.07 5.92 -15.57
C GLU A 215 -2.69 5.27 -15.28
N LEU A 216 -2.08 5.57 -14.13
CA LEU A 216 -0.69 5.22 -13.82
C LEU A 216 -0.54 3.88 -13.10
N VAL A 217 -1.48 3.58 -12.20
CA VAL A 217 -1.46 2.38 -11.36
C VAL A 217 -2.80 1.69 -11.42
N THR A 218 -2.77 0.39 -11.65
CA THR A 218 -3.95 -0.47 -11.52
C THR A 218 -3.56 -1.74 -10.78
N GLY A 219 -4.50 -2.35 -10.04
CA GLY A 219 -4.23 -3.63 -9.38
C GLY A 219 -5.36 -4.13 -8.51
N LEU A 220 -5.23 -5.35 -8.05
CA LEU A 220 -6.12 -5.95 -7.06
C LEU A 220 -5.42 -5.97 -5.70
N VAL A 221 -6.04 -5.35 -4.70
CA VAL A 221 -5.57 -5.34 -3.32
C VAL A 221 -6.55 -6.12 -2.47
N SER A 222 -6.05 -7.09 -1.72
CA SER A 222 -6.83 -7.83 -0.73
C SER A 222 -6.50 -7.30 0.66
N THR A 223 -7.53 -6.93 1.40
CA THR A 223 -7.44 -6.42 2.77
C THR A 223 -8.02 -7.43 3.75
N TYR A 224 -7.48 -7.44 4.95
CA TYR A 224 -8.02 -8.14 6.11
C TYR A 224 -8.24 -7.10 7.21
N ILE A 225 -9.44 -7.03 7.74
CA ILE A 225 -9.73 -6.16 8.88
C ILE A 225 -9.75 -7.01 10.15
N ASP A 226 -8.93 -6.60 11.13
CA ASP A 226 -8.95 -7.22 12.44
C ASP A 226 -10.34 -6.98 13.08
N PRO A 227 -11.08 -8.03 13.41
CA PRO A 227 -12.38 -7.88 14.07
C PRO A 227 -12.27 -7.29 15.47
N THR A 228 -11.06 -7.31 16.07
CA THR A 228 -10.81 -6.78 17.40
C THR A 228 -10.74 -5.24 17.34
N PRO A 229 -11.52 -4.49 18.12
CA PRO A 229 -11.37 -3.03 18.20
C PRO A 229 -9.96 -2.68 18.68
N THR A 230 -9.33 -1.68 18.06
CA THR A 230 -8.11 -1.09 18.62
C THR A 230 -8.45 -0.48 19.96
N ALA A 231 -7.76 -0.92 21.02
CA ALA A 231 -7.86 -0.23 22.31
C ALA A 231 -7.44 1.23 22.14
N SER A 232 -8.31 2.14 22.49
CA SER A 232 -8.10 3.59 22.52
C SER A 232 -7.15 4.01 23.64
#